data_0f71cfcf52e941a4c987f465e0e575aa
#
_entry.id   0f71cfcf52e941a4c987f465e0e575aa
#
_cell.length_a   1.000
_cell.length_b   1.000
_cell.length_c   1.000
_cell.angle_alpha   90.00
_cell.angle_beta   90.00
_cell.angle_gamma   90.00
#
_symmetry.space_group_name_H-M   'P 1'
#
loop_
_entity.id
_entity.type
_entity.pdbx_description
1 polymer ?
#
loop_
_entity_poly.entity_id
_entity_poly.type
_entity_poly.pdbx_seq_one_letter_code
_entity_poly.pdbx_strand_id
1 'polypeptide(L)'
;MGQSDMWMSGSTVDEKGDIYYLATPGWLSTTLPSAVYRIKNGTTIYDPNYFFNINTSSLAAPAIALWGIGGSQAIVKYQALPSDNSDAQHIYGYAVIDLANGKVIRKLTDVPLDKGEMLETVLVEGNNAYIMSNSLNGKDYIWIYDIANGTVNPGLEIAGGYDYMLRIDKLN
;
A
#
# COMPACT_ATOMS: atom_id res chain seq x y z
N MET A 1 -9.09 15.67 -10.06
CA MET A 1 -7.86 14.85 -10.05
C MET A 1 -7.42 14.70 -8.61
N GLY A 2 -7.10 13.48 -8.17
CA GLY A 2 -6.50 13.25 -6.88
C GLY A 2 -5.03 13.68 -6.88
N GLN A 3 -4.48 13.89 -5.70
CA GLN A 3 -3.08 14.19 -5.47
C GLN A 3 -2.34 12.88 -5.22
N SER A 4 -1.15 12.68 -5.80
CA SER A 4 -0.23 11.66 -5.30
C SER A 4 0.56 12.26 -4.15
N ASP A 5 0.78 11.49 -3.11
CA ASP A 5 1.62 11.92 -1.99
C ASP A 5 3.08 11.97 -2.44
N MET A 6 3.82 13.00 -2.00
CA MET A 6 5.25 13.14 -2.33
C MET A 6 6.16 12.31 -1.40
N TRP A 7 5.60 11.75 -0.33
CA TRP A 7 6.36 11.08 0.73
C TRP A 7 6.22 9.56 0.72
N MET A 8 5.25 9.02 -0.03
CA MET A 8 4.97 7.59 -0.13
C MET A 8 4.98 7.13 -1.57
N SER A 9 5.32 5.87 -1.79
CA SER A 9 5.15 5.23 -3.09
C SER A 9 3.68 5.26 -3.49
N GLY A 10 3.40 5.78 -4.67
CA GLY A 10 2.04 5.90 -5.20
C GLY A 10 1.93 5.41 -6.64
N SER A 11 3.01 4.88 -7.21
CA SER A 11 3.00 4.42 -8.60
C SER A 11 3.84 3.17 -8.79
N THR A 12 3.51 2.39 -9.81
CA THR A 12 4.28 1.23 -10.24
C THR A 12 4.13 1.00 -11.74
N VAL A 13 5.03 0.21 -12.30
CA VAL A 13 5.01 -0.23 -13.70
C VAL A 13 4.88 -1.75 -13.70
N ASP A 14 3.95 -2.30 -14.47
CA ASP A 14 3.83 -3.74 -14.65
C ASP A 14 4.76 -4.30 -15.73
N GLU A 15 4.74 -5.62 -15.92
CA GLU A 15 5.60 -6.32 -16.91
C GLU A 15 5.27 -5.96 -18.36
N LYS A 16 4.11 -5.38 -18.62
CA LYS A 16 3.69 -4.88 -19.95
C LYS A 16 4.16 -3.45 -20.20
N GLY A 17 4.69 -2.80 -19.16
CA GLY A 17 5.09 -1.40 -19.19
C GLY A 17 3.92 -0.44 -18.97
N ASP A 18 2.75 -0.92 -18.53
CA ASP A 18 1.64 -0.08 -18.12
C ASP A 18 1.96 0.58 -16.77
N ILE A 19 1.74 1.88 -16.67
CA ILE A 19 1.96 2.64 -15.44
C ILE A 19 0.63 2.70 -14.67
N TYR A 20 0.65 2.28 -13.42
CA TYR A 20 -0.45 2.45 -12.49
C TYR A 20 -0.07 3.45 -11.42
N TYR A 21 -0.99 4.32 -11.05
CA TYR A 21 -0.75 5.25 -9.96
C TYR A 21 -2.00 5.43 -9.11
N LEU A 22 -1.76 5.53 -7.81
CA LEU A 22 -2.75 5.82 -6.80
C LEU A 22 -2.94 7.34 -6.69
N ALA A 23 -4.15 7.80 -6.95
CA ALA A 23 -4.55 9.16 -6.63
C ALA A 23 -5.33 9.15 -5.31
N THR A 24 -4.87 9.90 -4.35
CA THR A 24 -5.55 10.08 -3.07
C THR A 24 -6.29 11.41 -3.07
N PRO A 25 -7.45 11.53 -2.42
CA PRO A 25 -8.19 12.79 -2.37
C PRO A 25 -7.42 13.87 -1.59
N GLY A 26 -6.39 13.46 -0.85
CA GLY A 26 -5.69 14.33 0.08
C GLY A 26 -6.61 14.84 1.20
N TRP A 27 -6.04 15.57 2.11
CA TRP A 27 -6.76 16.26 3.21
C TRP A 27 -7.67 17.40 2.74
N LEU A 28 -7.62 17.73 1.45
CA LEU A 28 -8.42 18.81 0.84
C LEU A 28 -9.80 18.38 0.35
N SER A 29 -10.12 17.09 0.33
CA SER A 29 -11.42 16.61 -0.16
C SER A 29 -11.89 15.36 0.57
N THR A 30 -13.06 15.43 1.14
CA THR A 30 -13.75 14.28 1.76
C THR A 30 -14.68 13.56 0.79
N THR A 31 -14.83 14.05 -0.44
CA THR A 31 -15.81 13.55 -1.41
C THR A 31 -15.19 12.74 -2.55
N LEU A 32 -13.90 12.95 -2.83
CA LEU A 32 -13.21 12.20 -3.88
C LEU A 32 -12.67 10.89 -3.32
N PRO A 33 -12.82 9.76 -4.03
CA PRO A 33 -12.27 8.49 -3.59
C PRO A 33 -10.75 8.44 -3.83
N SER A 34 -10.04 7.61 -3.06
CA SER A 34 -8.75 7.11 -3.52
C SER A 34 -8.98 6.09 -4.63
N ALA A 35 -8.22 6.20 -5.71
CA ALA A 35 -8.40 5.36 -6.88
C ALA A 35 -7.08 5.11 -7.61
N VAL A 36 -6.98 3.94 -8.22
CA VAL A 36 -5.87 3.63 -9.14
C VAL A 36 -6.28 3.97 -10.55
N TYR A 37 -5.41 4.69 -11.24
CA TYR A 37 -5.50 5.00 -12.66
C TYR A 37 -4.39 4.27 -13.43
N ARG A 38 -4.58 4.11 -14.74
CA ARG A 38 -3.61 3.48 -15.63
C ARG A 38 -3.23 4.41 -16.77
N ILE A 39 -1.95 4.37 -17.15
CA ILE A 39 -1.44 4.88 -18.43
C ILE A 39 -0.87 3.67 -19.17
N LYS A 40 -1.41 3.34 -20.32
CA LYS A 40 -0.91 2.21 -21.12
C LYS A 40 0.48 2.50 -21.68
N ASN A 41 1.28 1.47 -21.75
CA ASN A 41 2.58 1.50 -22.42
C ASN A 41 2.45 2.12 -23.82
N GLY A 42 3.39 3.01 -24.17
CA GLY A 42 3.38 3.74 -25.44
C GLY A 42 2.37 4.89 -25.53
N THR A 43 1.64 5.23 -24.46
CA THR A 43 0.74 6.39 -24.41
C THR A 43 1.18 7.40 -23.34
N THR A 44 0.65 8.61 -23.41
CA THR A 44 0.90 9.69 -22.43
C THR A 44 -0.38 10.19 -21.77
N ILE A 45 -1.49 9.51 -21.99
CA ILE A 45 -2.80 9.86 -21.46
C ILE A 45 -3.36 8.71 -20.63
N TYR A 46 -4.27 9.03 -19.73
CA TYR A 46 -5.01 8.03 -18.95
C TYR A 46 -5.80 7.10 -19.85
N ASP A 47 -5.81 5.83 -19.49
CA ASP A 47 -6.72 4.86 -20.10
C ASP A 47 -8.15 5.15 -19.63
N PRO A 48 -9.05 5.62 -20.54
CA PRO A 48 -10.42 5.97 -20.17
C PRO A 48 -11.27 4.74 -19.77
N ASN A 49 -10.78 3.54 -20.06
CA ASN A 49 -11.46 2.29 -19.75
C ASN A 49 -10.96 1.65 -18.45
N TYR A 50 -10.07 2.33 -17.71
CA TYR A 50 -9.54 1.83 -16.44
C TYR A 50 -9.72 2.85 -15.32
N PHE A 51 -10.46 2.44 -14.31
CA PHE A 51 -10.65 3.21 -13.07
C PHE A 51 -10.96 2.23 -11.93
N PHE A 52 -10.03 2.09 -10.99
CA PHE A 52 -10.24 1.26 -9.83
C PHE A 52 -10.48 2.13 -8.59
N ASN A 53 -11.74 2.30 -8.22
CA ASN A 53 -12.15 3.02 -7.03
C ASN A 53 -11.94 2.12 -5.79
N ILE A 54 -10.93 2.44 -4.97
CA ILE A 54 -10.59 1.66 -3.79
C ILE A 54 -11.66 1.78 -2.70
N ASN A 55 -12.24 2.96 -2.54
CA ASN A 55 -13.26 3.21 -1.51
C ASN A 55 -14.53 2.37 -1.70
N THR A 56 -14.87 2.00 -2.93
CA THR A 56 -16.02 1.14 -3.23
C THR A 56 -15.67 -0.33 -3.39
N SER A 57 -14.40 -0.68 -3.25
CA SER A 57 -13.94 -2.06 -3.26
C SER A 57 -14.27 -2.77 -1.94
N SER A 58 -13.85 -4.04 -1.80
CA SER A 58 -13.99 -4.78 -0.54
C SER A 58 -13.15 -4.23 0.62
N LEU A 59 -12.27 -3.24 0.37
CA LEU A 59 -11.61 -2.50 1.44
C LEU A 59 -12.57 -1.53 2.13
N ALA A 60 -13.48 -0.93 1.37
CA ALA A 60 -14.45 0.06 1.81
C ALA A 60 -13.80 1.26 2.55
N ALA A 61 -12.58 1.64 2.13
CA ALA A 61 -11.75 2.61 2.83
C ALA A 61 -10.74 3.24 1.86
N PRO A 62 -10.25 4.46 2.14
CA PRO A 62 -9.24 5.10 1.32
C PRO A 62 -7.87 4.42 1.47
N ALA A 63 -7.13 4.31 0.37
CA ALA A 63 -5.72 3.93 0.38
C ALA A 63 -4.84 5.18 0.30
N ILE A 64 -3.64 5.08 0.91
CA ILE A 64 -2.69 6.19 1.01
C ILE A 64 -1.36 5.91 0.31
N ALA A 65 -0.99 4.65 0.10
CA ALA A 65 0.24 4.26 -0.58
C ALA A 65 0.04 3.00 -1.42
N LEU A 66 0.92 2.80 -2.42
CA LEU A 66 0.89 1.68 -3.35
C LEU A 66 2.31 1.26 -3.74
N TRP A 67 2.62 -0.02 -3.61
CA TRP A 67 3.89 -0.64 -4.00
C TRP A 67 3.64 -1.81 -4.94
N GLY A 68 4.23 -1.78 -6.14
CA GLY A 68 4.15 -2.90 -7.08
C GLY A 68 4.93 -4.11 -6.58
N ILE A 69 4.35 -5.29 -6.67
CA ILE A 69 4.97 -6.55 -6.24
C ILE A 69 5.16 -7.56 -7.37
N GLY A 70 4.99 -7.12 -8.62
CA GLY A 70 5.07 -7.98 -9.82
C GLY A 70 3.75 -8.67 -10.16
N GLY A 71 3.69 -9.32 -11.30
CA GLY A 71 2.49 -10.04 -11.77
C GLY A 71 1.24 -9.16 -11.89
N SER A 72 1.41 -7.88 -12.22
CA SER A 72 0.34 -6.87 -12.22
C SER A 72 -0.38 -6.78 -10.86
N GLN A 73 0.34 -7.02 -9.76
CA GLN A 73 -0.17 -6.89 -8.39
C GLN A 73 0.55 -5.76 -7.64
N ALA A 74 -0.11 -5.24 -6.63
CA ALA A 74 0.47 -4.26 -5.71
C ALA A 74 -0.01 -4.50 -4.29
N ILE A 75 0.80 -4.06 -3.32
CA ILE A 75 0.37 -3.86 -1.95
C ILE A 75 -0.11 -2.42 -1.83
N VAL A 76 -1.24 -2.22 -1.17
CA VAL A 76 -1.74 -0.90 -0.77
C VAL A 76 -1.79 -0.78 0.75
N LYS A 77 -1.42 0.39 1.26
CA LYS A 77 -1.68 0.79 2.64
C LYS A 77 -3.01 1.54 2.66
N TYR A 78 -3.96 1.10 3.47
CA TYR A 78 -5.30 1.66 3.51
C TYR A 78 -5.77 1.91 4.94
N GLN A 79 -6.66 2.86 5.13
CA GLN A 79 -7.23 3.18 6.43
C GLN A 79 -8.25 2.12 6.85
N ALA A 80 -7.83 1.16 7.66
CA ALA A 80 -8.65 0.00 8.07
C ALA A 80 -9.66 0.34 9.18
N LEU A 81 -9.39 1.37 9.98
CA LEU A 81 -10.27 1.85 11.05
C LEU A 81 -10.58 3.33 10.85
N PRO A 82 -11.72 3.82 11.35
CA PRO A 82 -12.02 5.25 11.37
C PRO A 82 -10.96 6.05 12.12
N SER A 83 -10.64 7.24 11.61
CA SER A 83 -9.75 8.18 12.30
C SER A 83 -10.50 8.92 13.40
N ASP A 84 -9.85 9.05 14.55
CA ASP A 84 -10.30 9.92 15.65
C ASP A 84 -9.52 11.26 15.71
N ASN A 85 -8.70 11.51 14.66
CA ASN A 85 -7.82 12.66 14.50
C ASN A 85 -6.69 12.76 15.55
N SER A 86 -6.32 11.67 16.22
CA SER A 86 -5.11 11.64 17.05
C SER A 86 -3.89 11.21 16.23
N ASP A 87 -2.73 11.81 16.50
CA ASP A 87 -1.48 11.51 15.78
C ASP A 87 -0.91 10.11 16.11
N ALA A 88 -1.47 9.42 17.09
CA ALA A 88 -0.97 8.13 17.57
C ALA A 88 -1.73 6.91 17.02
N GLN A 89 -2.54 7.09 15.98
CA GLN A 89 -3.45 6.03 15.55
C GLN A 89 -2.78 4.93 14.73
N HIS A 90 -2.96 3.70 15.19
CA HIS A 90 -2.68 2.49 14.43
C HIS A 90 -3.95 2.02 13.72
N ILE A 91 -4.29 2.68 12.62
CA ILE A 91 -5.53 2.45 11.88
C ILE A 91 -5.31 1.97 10.45
N TYR A 92 -4.06 1.88 10.00
CA TYR A 92 -3.73 1.51 8.64
C TYR A 92 -3.39 0.04 8.53
N GLY A 93 -4.02 -0.63 7.58
CA GLY A 93 -3.74 -2.01 7.21
C GLY A 93 -3.13 -2.11 5.82
N TYR A 94 -2.71 -3.33 5.48
CA TYR A 94 -2.17 -3.65 4.17
C TYR A 94 -3.08 -4.62 3.43
N ALA A 95 -3.15 -4.49 2.12
CA ALA A 95 -3.90 -5.38 1.25
C ALA A 95 -3.19 -5.57 -0.08
N VAL A 96 -3.37 -6.75 -0.69
CA VAL A 96 -2.93 -7.03 -2.05
C VAL A 96 -4.06 -6.76 -3.01
N ILE A 97 -3.75 -6.04 -4.09
CA ILE A 97 -4.67 -5.71 -5.17
C ILE A 97 -4.16 -6.24 -6.51
N ASP A 98 -5.09 -6.59 -7.38
CA ASP A 98 -4.86 -6.91 -8.78
C ASP A 98 -5.03 -5.62 -9.60
N LEU A 99 -3.93 -5.11 -10.10
CA LEU A 99 -3.90 -3.87 -10.89
C LEU A 99 -4.58 -4.06 -12.26
N ALA A 100 -4.36 -5.22 -12.90
CA ALA A 100 -4.89 -5.45 -14.23
C ALA A 100 -6.43 -5.46 -14.26
N ASN A 101 -7.05 -6.03 -13.23
CA ASN A 101 -8.50 -6.21 -13.13
C ASN A 101 -9.18 -5.21 -12.17
N GLY A 102 -8.42 -4.37 -11.47
CA GLY A 102 -8.95 -3.37 -10.55
C GLY A 102 -9.77 -4.00 -9.41
N LYS A 103 -9.20 -4.95 -8.68
CA LYS A 103 -9.86 -5.64 -7.59
C LYS A 103 -8.93 -5.91 -6.41
N VAL A 104 -9.50 -6.05 -5.23
CA VAL A 104 -8.78 -6.52 -4.04
C VAL A 104 -8.64 -8.04 -4.12
N ILE A 105 -7.41 -8.54 -3.94
CA ILE A 105 -7.12 -9.97 -3.84
C ILE A 105 -7.35 -10.43 -2.40
N ARG A 106 -6.71 -9.74 -1.43
CA ARG A 106 -6.84 -10.08 -0.01
C ARG A 106 -6.37 -8.95 0.91
N LYS A 107 -6.89 -8.90 2.12
CA LYS A 107 -6.33 -8.11 3.22
C LYS A 107 -5.21 -8.92 3.88
N LEU A 108 -4.12 -8.27 4.27
CA LEU A 108 -3.01 -8.90 5.01
C LEU A 108 -3.26 -8.76 6.51
N THR A 109 -4.26 -9.47 7.01
CA THR A 109 -4.74 -9.35 8.40
C THR A 109 -3.76 -9.89 9.45
N ASP A 110 -2.76 -10.66 9.03
CA ASP A 110 -1.68 -11.14 9.89
C ASP A 110 -0.67 -10.03 10.22
N VAL A 111 -0.56 -9.01 9.35
CA VAL A 111 0.24 -7.80 9.62
C VAL A 111 -0.57 -6.90 10.54
N PRO A 112 -0.04 -6.50 11.72
CA PRO A 112 -0.71 -5.60 12.63
C PRO A 112 -1.06 -4.26 11.96
N LEU A 113 -2.07 -3.58 12.49
CA LEU A 113 -2.37 -2.23 12.05
C LEU A 113 -1.21 -1.29 12.38
N ASP A 114 -0.90 -0.45 11.41
CA ASP A 114 0.22 0.46 11.39
C ASP A 114 -0.22 1.91 11.60
N LYS A 115 0.73 2.75 11.99
CA LYS A 115 0.56 4.19 12.01
C LYS A 115 0.40 4.77 10.60
N GLY A 116 -0.21 5.96 10.53
CA GLY A 116 -0.42 6.70 9.28
C GLY A 116 0.79 7.45 8.76
N GLU A 117 1.97 7.22 9.32
CA GLU A 117 3.16 7.91 8.90
C GLU A 117 3.54 7.58 7.46
N MET A 118 3.93 8.62 6.75
CA MET A 118 4.04 8.65 5.30
C MET A 118 5.43 8.24 4.85
N LEU A 119 5.69 6.93 4.74
CA LEU A 119 7.04 6.47 4.49
C LEU A 119 7.07 5.17 3.67
N GLU A 120 8.25 4.87 3.14
CA GLU A 120 8.52 3.69 2.34
C GLU A 120 8.61 2.44 3.22
N THR A 121 7.47 1.88 3.58
CA THR A 121 7.37 0.75 4.51
C THR A 121 7.34 -0.62 3.84
N VAL A 122 7.40 -0.67 2.51
CA VAL A 122 7.41 -1.92 1.75
C VAL A 122 8.60 -1.97 0.81
N LEU A 123 9.41 -3.01 0.95
CA LEU A 123 10.50 -3.35 0.03
C LEU A 123 10.18 -4.67 -0.67
N VAL A 124 10.34 -4.71 -1.99
CA VAL A 124 10.15 -5.93 -2.77
C VAL A 124 11.49 -6.47 -3.27
N GLU A 125 11.78 -7.73 -2.97
CA GLU A 125 12.95 -8.43 -3.46
C GLU A 125 12.62 -9.88 -3.87
N GLY A 126 12.80 -10.17 -5.13
CA GLY A 126 12.46 -11.48 -5.67
C GLY A 126 10.98 -11.81 -5.48
N ASN A 127 10.69 -12.91 -4.80
CA ASN A 127 9.33 -13.36 -4.53
C ASN A 127 8.78 -12.90 -3.17
N ASN A 128 9.46 -11.99 -2.49
CA ASN A 128 9.08 -11.52 -1.17
C ASN A 128 8.81 -10.02 -1.17
N ALA A 129 7.75 -9.62 -0.49
CA ALA A 129 7.54 -8.26 -0.05
C ALA A 129 7.76 -8.17 1.46
N TYR A 130 8.69 -7.32 1.86
CA TYR A 130 9.03 -7.04 3.24
C TYR A 130 8.24 -5.83 3.70
N ILE A 131 7.42 -5.99 4.72
CA ILE A 131 6.49 -4.97 5.20
C ILE A 131 6.85 -4.60 6.63
N MET A 132 7.20 -3.34 6.86
CA MET A 132 7.35 -2.80 8.20
C MET A 132 5.98 -2.33 8.72
N SER A 133 5.65 -2.71 9.95
CA SER A 133 4.45 -2.24 10.62
C SER A 133 4.79 -1.85 12.05
N ASN A 134 4.45 -0.61 12.42
CA ASN A 134 4.58 -0.12 13.79
C ASN A 134 3.33 -0.56 14.57
N SER A 135 3.43 -1.64 15.32
CA SER A 135 2.32 -2.22 16.08
C SER A 135 2.03 -1.43 17.35
N LEU A 136 0.76 -1.23 17.67
CA LEU A 136 0.36 -0.59 18.95
C LEU A 136 0.71 -1.46 20.18
N ASN A 137 0.59 -2.77 20.01
CA ASN A 137 0.73 -3.71 21.10
C ASN A 137 1.61 -4.90 20.68
N GLY A 138 2.72 -5.06 21.33
CA GLY A 138 3.57 -6.21 21.11
C GLY A 138 4.92 -5.87 20.50
N LYS A 139 5.41 -6.78 19.69
CA LYS A 139 6.71 -6.67 19.04
C LYS A 139 6.54 -6.20 17.60
N ASP A 140 7.41 -5.31 17.19
CA ASP A 140 7.49 -4.89 15.80
C ASP A 140 8.31 -5.89 14.99
N TYR A 141 7.83 -6.19 13.79
CA TYR A 141 8.49 -7.10 12.86
C TYR A 141 8.59 -6.49 11.49
N ILE A 142 9.60 -6.90 10.74
CA ILE A 142 9.57 -6.88 9.29
C ILE A 142 8.78 -8.13 8.87
N TRP A 143 7.56 -7.96 8.42
CA TRP A 143 6.70 -9.03 7.94
C TRP A 143 7.10 -9.43 6.53
N ILE A 144 7.04 -10.72 6.22
CA ILE A 144 7.40 -11.26 4.92
C ILE A 144 6.14 -11.81 4.25
N TYR A 145 5.74 -11.17 3.17
CA TYR A 145 4.67 -11.66 2.29
C TYR A 145 5.32 -12.42 1.12
N ASP A 146 5.09 -13.74 1.05
CA ASP A 146 5.46 -14.57 -0.09
C ASP A 146 4.45 -14.32 -1.22
N ILE A 147 4.91 -13.71 -2.30
CA ILE A 147 4.06 -13.27 -3.42
C ILE A 147 3.48 -14.48 -4.18
N ALA A 148 4.26 -15.55 -4.37
CA ALA A 148 3.81 -16.72 -5.10
C ALA A 148 2.79 -17.55 -4.32
N ASN A 149 3.00 -17.72 -3.02
CA ASN A 149 2.15 -18.56 -2.17
C ASN A 149 1.03 -17.75 -1.48
N GLY A 150 1.14 -16.44 -1.45
CA GLY A 150 0.20 -15.55 -0.78
C GLY A 150 0.21 -15.71 0.74
N THR A 151 1.31 -16.13 1.36
CA THR A 151 1.43 -16.32 2.81
C THR A 151 2.14 -15.15 3.46
N VAL A 152 1.80 -14.86 4.72
CA VAL A 152 2.46 -13.83 5.55
C VAL A 152 3.08 -14.52 6.75
N ASN A 153 4.34 -14.17 7.04
CA ASN A 153 5.06 -14.67 8.20
C ASN A 153 5.82 -13.52 8.88
N PRO A 154 5.98 -13.54 10.21
CA PRO A 154 6.89 -12.64 10.88
C PRO A 154 8.33 -12.98 10.48
N GLY A 155 9.07 -11.95 10.11
CA GLY A 155 10.50 -12.06 9.81
C GLY A 155 11.35 -11.55 10.97
N LEU A 156 12.21 -10.54 10.71
CA LEU A 156 13.09 -9.97 11.71
C LEU A 156 12.29 -9.17 12.75
N GLU A 157 12.47 -9.52 14.03
CA GLU A 157 11.97 -8.72 15.15
C GLU A 157 12.79 -7.44 15.29
N ILE A 158 12.13 -6.31 15.39
CA ILE A 158 12.75 -5.02 15.68
C ILE A 158 12.64 -4.76 17.18
N ALA A 159 13.75 -4.94 17.89
CA ALA A 159 13.81 -4.68 19.32
C ALA A 159 14.27 -3.24 19.60
N GLY A 160 13.73 -2.60 20.63
CA GLY A 160 14.19 -1.28 21.06
C GLY A 160 13.11 -0.31 21.52
N GLY A 161 11.84 -0.65 21.35
CA GLY A 161 10.72 0.17 21.83
C GLY A 161 10.59 1.50 21.10
N TYR A 162 11.12 1.61 19.88
CA TYR A 162 10.95 2.79 19.04
C TYR A 162 9.72 2.60 18.16
N ASP A 163 8.81 3.50 18.29
CA ASP A 163 7.52 3.55 17.60
C ASP A 163 7.61 4.14 16.18
N TYR A 164 8.82 4.17 15.60
CA TYR A 164 9.11 4.88 14.37
C TYR A 164 10.02 4.07 13.46
N MET A 165 9.46 3.12 12.73
CA MET A 165 10.13 2.56 11.57
C MET A 165 9.67 3.34 10.34
N LEU A 166 10.59 4.06 9.73
CA LEU A 166 10.26 5.04 8.71
C LEU A 166 10.51 4.53 7.29
N ARG A 167 11.49 3.66 7.11
CA ARG A 167 11.90 3.22 5.79
C ARG A 167 12.64 1.90 5.83
N ILE A 168 12.41 1.07 4.81
CA ILE A 168 13.18 -0.13 4.55
C ILE A 168 13.84 -0.02 3.18
N ASP A 169 15.17 -0.17 3.13
CA ASP A 169 15.96 -0.12 1.91
C ASP A 169 16.90 -1.31 1.82
N LYS A 170 17.21 -1.70 0.61
CA LYS A 170 18.29 -2.65 0.32
C LYS A 170 19.61 -1.89 0.27
N LEU A 171 20.57 -2.38 1.03
CA LEU A 171 21.97 -1.93 0.89
C LEU A 171 22.63 -2.68 -0.27
N ASN A 172 23.22 -1.95 -1.20
CA ASN A 172 23.99 -2.48 -2.33
C ASN A 172 25.44 -2.74 -1.92
#